data_6e3c31dc000fb60d1ae1252e9c3586cb
#
_entry.id   6e3c31dc000fb60d1ae1252e9c3586cb
#
_cell.length_a   1.000
_cell.length_b   1.000
_cell.length_c   1.000
_cell.angle_alpha   90.00
_cell.angle_beta   90.00
_cell.angle_gamma   90.00
#
_symmetry.space_group_name_H-M   'P 1'
#
loop_
_entity.id
_entity.type
_entity.pdbx_description
1 polymer ?
#
loop_
_entity_poly.entity_id
_entity_poly.type
_entity_poly.pdbx_seq_one_letter_code
_entity_poly.pdbx_strand_id
1 'polypeptide(L)'
;MESKAKFLGHPIHPMLIVLPLGLFISAVALDGVYMWNGDTALAMVGFWNIAGGIIGGLLAAAFGFIDWLAIPSRTRAKRIGLFHGSLNVAVVLAFAAVWLDRNGTLDRLPSTTNFLIELGAIGGAMVAGWLGGELVDRLGVGVDEGANLNAPNSLTGLPAGSGRVK
;
A
#
# COMPACT_ATOMS: atom_id res chain seq x y z
N MET A 1 -8.31 -11.79 -13.52
CA MET A 1 -7.06 -11.81 -14.34
C MET A 1 -5.86 -11.97 -13.42
N GLU A 2 -4.88 -12.73 -13.82
CA GLU A 2 -3.66 -12.93 -13.03
C GLU A 2 -2.74 -11.69 -13.03
N SER A 3 -2.00 -11.51 -11.92
CA SER A 3 -0.93 -10.51 -11.84
C SER A 3 0.18 -10.83 -12.85
N LYS A 4 0.78 -9.79 -13.43
CA LYS A 4 1.95 -9.90 -14.32
C LYS A 4 3.27 -9.85 -13.55
N ALA A 5 3.26 -9.32 -12.34
CA ALA A 5 4.41 -9.22 -11.46
C ALA A 5 4.26 -10.22 -10.29
N LYS A 6 4.77 -11.45 -10.49
CA LYS A 6 4.72 -12.52 -9.49
C LYS A 6 6.12 -12.88 -8.98
N PHE A 7 6.19 -13.26 -7.69
CA PHE A 7 7.35 -13.88 -7.07
C PHE A 7 6.93 -15.20 -6.42
N LEU A 8 7.54 -16.30 -6.81
CA LEU A 8 7.19 -17.65 -6.36
C LEU A 8 5.68 -17.98 -6.51
N GLY A 9 5.08 -17.49 -7.59
CA GLY A 9 3.65 -17.70 -7.89
C GLY A 9 2.69 -16.71 -7.24
N HIS A 10 3.16 -15.81 -6.36
CA HIS A 10 2.31 -14.81 -5.70
C HIS A 10 2.50 -13.41 -6.24
N PRO A 11 1.44 -12.57 -6.34
CA PRO A 11 1.55 -11.19 -6.74
C PRO A 11 2.47 -10.40 -5.81
N ILE A 12 3.44 -9.64 -6.37
CA ILE A 12 4.43 -8.89 -5.58
C ILE A 12 3.80 -7.68 -4.91
N HIS A 13 2.91 -6.96 -5.61
CA HIS A 13 2.30 -5.74 -5.08
C HIS A 13 1.62 -5.94 -3.71
N PRO A 14 0.72 -6.92 -3.51
CA PRO A 14 0.11 -7.17 -2.20
C PRO A 14 1.10 -7.55 -1.10
N MET A 15 2.23 -8.16 -1.45
CA MET A 15 3.28 -8.49 -0.48
C MET A 15 4.02 -7.24 0.01
N LEU A 16 4.18 -6.24 -0.86
CA LEU A 16 4.93 -5.02 -0.54
C LEU A 16 4.09 -3.96 0.18
N ILE A 17 2.77 -3.90 -0.03
CA ILE A 17 1.91 -2.86 0.57
C ILE A 17 1.89 -2.90 2.09
N VAL A 18 2.25 -4.02 2.71
CA VAL A 18 2.33 -4.15 4.18
C VAL A 18 3.37 -3.20 4.77
N LEU A 19 4.44 -2.89 4.01
CA LEU A 19 5.52 -1.99 4.44
C LEU A 19 5.03 -0.54 4.59
N PRO A 20 4.56 0.14 3.53
CA PRO A 20 4.10 1.52 3.67
C PRO A 20 2.91 1.63 4.61
N LEU A 21 1.96 0.69 4.57
CA LEU A 21 0.79 0.74 5.44
C LEU A 21 1.17 0.65 6.91
N GLY A 22 1.98 -0.34 7.30
CA GLY A 22 2.44 -0.52 8.68
C GLY A 22 3.29 0.66 9.18
N LEU A 23 4.21 1.14 8.35
CA LEU A 23 5.13 2.23 8.72
C LEU A 23 4.42 3.59 8.82
N PHE A 24 3.50 3.91 7.91
CA PHE A 24 2.72 5.16 7.99
C PHE A 24 1.76 5.16 9.19
N ILE A 25 1.03 4.07 9.45
CA ILE A 25 0.16 3.96 10.62
C ILE A 25 0.98 4.09 11.91
N SER A 26 2.12 3.41 11.97
CA SER A 26 3.02 3.50 13.13
C SER A 26 3.57 4.93 13.30
N ALA A 27 3.94 5.63 12.22
CA ALA A 27 4.40 7.01 12.30
C ALA A 27 3.34 7.92 12.91
N VAL A 28 2.10 7.86 12.38
CA VAL A 28 0.98 8.68 12.90
C VAL A 28 0.70 8.38 14.37
N ALA A 29 0.73 7.11 14.77
CA ALA A 29 0.52 6.73 16.16
C ALA A 29 1.61 7.30 17.08
N LEU A 30 2.88 7.22 16.68
CA LEU A 30 4.03 7.73 17.44
C LEU A 30 4.03 9.26 17.51
N ASP A 31 3.71 9.93 16.41
CA ASP A 31 3.60 11.38 16.39
C ASP A 31 2.39 11.86 17.23
N GLY A 32 1.29 11.11 17.24
CA GLY A 32 0.16 11.37 18.15
C GLY A 32 0.54 11.25 19.61
N VAL A 33 1.33 10.25 19.99
CA VAL A 33 1.85 10.11 21.37
C VAL A 33 2.79 11.26 21.70
N TYR A 34 3.68 11.64 20.78
CA TYR A 34 4.52 12.82 20.96
C TYR A 34 3.70 14.11 21.17
N MET A 35 2.66 14.34 20.37
CA MET A 35 1.78 15.51 20.52
C MET A 35 1.09 15.56 21.88
N TRP A 36 0.90 14.41 22.54
CA TRP A 36 0.29 14.32 23.87
C TRP A 36 1.31 14.49 25.00
N ASN A 37 2.49 13.86 24.93
CA ASN A 37 3.42 13.77 26.06
C ASN A 37 4.79 14.44 25.84
N GLY A 38 5.09 14.90 24.61
CA GLY A 38 6.34 15.57 24.27
C GLY A 38 7.56 14.64 24.11
N ASP A 39 7.36 13.32 24.00
CA ASP A 39 8.46 12.36 23.84
C ASP A 39 9.09 12.45 22.45
N THR A 40 10.19 13.17 22.36
CA THR A 40 10.93 13.41 21.11
C THR A 40 11.55 12.15 20.52
N ALA A 41 11.82 11.11 21.32
CA ALA A 41 12.35 9.85 20.81
C ALA A 41 11.30 9.13 19.95
N LEU A 42 10.02 9.17 20.34
CA LEU A 42 8.93 8.60 19.56
C LEU A 42 8.73 9.37 18.24
N ALA A 43 8.77 10.70 18.27
CA ALA A 43 8.71 11.51 17.06
C ALA A 43 9.86 11.20 16.08
N MET A 44 11.06 10.96 16.58
CA MET A 44 12.20 10.57 15.74
C MET A 44 11.99 9.20 15.08
N VAL A 45 11.43 8.23 15.81
CA VAL A 45 11.06 6.92 15.21
C VAL A 45 9.95 7.12 14.15
N GLY A 46 8.94 7.96 14.42
CA GLY A 46 7.90 8.35 13.46
C GLY A 46 8.50 8.92 12.17
N PHE A 47 9.46 9.86 12.28
CA PHE A 47 10.17 10.45 11.15
C PHE A 47 10.83 9.38 10.23
N TRP A 48 11.52 8.41 10.82
CA TRP A 48 12.17 7.34 10.05
C TRP A 48 11.16 6.32 9.50
N ASN A 49 10.05 6.09 10.20
CA ASN A 49 8.96 5.28 9.69
C ASN A 49 8.32 5.92 8.44
N ILE A 50 8.17 7.24 8.41
CA ILE A 50 7.71 7.95 7.20
C ILE A 50 8.68 7.70 6.05
N ALA A 51 9.98 7.86 6.27
CA ALA A 51 10.98 7.61 5.23
C ALA A 51 10.91 6.17 4.68
N GLY A 52 10.86 5.19 5.57
CA GLY A 52 10.71 3.77 5.19
C GLY A 52 9.40 3.50 4.45
N GLY A 53 8.30 4.11 4.91
CA GLY A 53 6.99 4.03 4.29
C GLY A 53 6.96 4.61 2.86
N ILE A 54 7.64 5.74 2.62
CA ILE A 54 7.80 6.32 1.29
C ILE A 54 8.54 5.34 0.37
N ILE A 55 9.67 4.80 0.80
CA ILE A 55 10.45 3.83 0.02
C ILE A 55 9.62 2.59 -0.31
N GLY A 56 8.95 2.01 0.71
CA GLY A 56 8.07 0.85 0.53
C GLY A 56 6.90 1.15 -0.40
N GLY A 57 6.32 2.35 -0.29
CA GLY A 57 5.22 2.83 -1.15
C GLY A 57 5.63 2.96 -2.62
N LEU A 58 6.81 3.52 -2.89
CA LEU A 58 7.35 3.63 -4.24
C LEU A 58 7.63 2.25 -4.86
N LEU A 59 8.19 1.32 -4.07
CA LEU A 59 8.41 -0.06 -4.52
C LEU A 59 7.08 -0.75 -4.83
N ALA A 60 6.09 -0.67 -3.94
CA ALA A 60 4.77 -1.24 -4.16
C ALA A 60 4.07 -0.62 -5.39
N ALA A 61 4.21 0.70 -5.59
CA ALA A 61 3.63 1.42 -6.72
C ALA A 61 4.18 0.93 -8.07
N ALA A 62 5.47 0.62 -8.16
CA ALA A 62 6.08 0.09 -9.38
C ALA A 62 5.42 -1.21 -9.84
N PHE A 63 5.23 -2.17 -8.94
CA PHE A 63 4.59 -3.44 -9.25
C PHE A 63 3.08 -3.31 -9.45
N GLY A 64 2.40 -2.48 -8.66
CA GLY A 64 0.98 -2.17 -8.87
C GLY A 64 0.71 -1.50 -10.21
N PHE A 65 1.62 -0.65 -10.68
CA PHE A 65 1.52 -0.02 -12.00
C PHE A 65 1.66 -1.04 -13.14
N ILE A 66 2.58 -2.01 -13.01
CA ILE A 66 2.73 -3.11 -13.99
C ILE A 66 1.42 -3.90 -14.09
N ASP A 67 0.82 -4.27 -12.95
CA ASP A 67 -0.45 -4.99 -12.93
C ASP A 67 -1.60 -4.13 -13.48
N TRP A 68 -1.65 -2.84 -13.13
CA TRP A 68 -2.66 -1.94 -13.68
C TRP A 68 -2.56 -1.79 -15.20
N LEU A 69 -1.36 -1.74 -15.79
CA LEU A 69 -1.19 -1.69 -17.24
C LEU A 69 -1.82 -2.90 -17.93
N ALA A 70 -1.75 -4.07 -17.30
CA ALA A 70 -2.31 -5.33 -17.83
C ALA A 70 -3.85 -5.43 -17.74
N ILE A 71 -4.52 -4.59 -16.95
CA ILE A 71 -5.99 -4.56 -16.89
C ILE A 71 -6.55 -4.06 -18.23
N PRO A 72 -7.51 -4.80 -18.86
CA PRO A 72 -8.09 -4.38 -20.12
C PRO A 72 -8.71 -2.99 -20.07
N SER A 73 -8.47 -2.18 -21.11
CA SER A 73 -9.04 -0.84 -21.23
C SER A 73 -10.58 -0.90 -21.29
N ARG A 74 -11.23 0.19 -20.89
CA ARG A 74 -12.71 0.35 -20.87
C ARG A 74 -13.43 -0.57 -19.89
N THR A 75 -12.72 -1.21 -18.93
CA THR A 75 -13.33 -2.00 -17.86
C THR A 75 -13.53 -1.16 -16.59
N ARG A 76 -14.46 -1.60 -15.72
CA ARG A 76 -14.62 -1.03 -14.38
C ARG A 76 -13.35 -1.22 -13.56
N ALA A 77 -12.67 -2.38 -13.68
CA ALA A 77 -11.40 -2.66 -13.00
C ALA A 77 -10.32 -1.62 -13.37
N LYS A 78 -10.20 -1.26 -14.65
CA LYS A 78 -9.22 -0.26 -15.12
C LYS A 78 -9.44 1.10 -14.46
N ARG A 79 -10.70 1.55 -14.33
CA ARG A 79 -11.06 2.83 -13.68
C ARG A 79 -10.81 2.79 -12.18
N ILE A 80 -11.26 1.73 -11.49
CA ILE A 80 -11.03 1.57 -10.05
C ILE A 80 -9.54 1.48 -9.75
N GLY A 81 -8.77 0.74 -10.57
CA GLY A 81 -7.31 0.68 -10.44
C GLY A 81 -6.64 2.04 -10.61
N LEU A 82 -7.14 2.89 -11.51
CA LEU A 82 -6.65 4.27 -11.65
C LEU A 82 -6.92 5.08 -10.37
N PHE A 83 -8.14 5.05 -9.83
CA PHE A 83 -8.48 5.77 -8.59
C PHE A 83 -7.67 5.25 -7.40
N HIS A 84 -7.56 3.93 -7.24
CA HIS A 84 -6.74 3.29 -6.22
C HIS A 84 -5.28 3.76 -6.30
N GLY A 85 -4.67 3.68 -7.49
CA GLY A 85 -3.29 4.10 -7.71
C GLY A 85 -3.08 5.59 -7.47
N SER A 86 -3.96 6.45 -8.02
CA SER A 86 -3.86 7.91 -7.84
C SER A 86 -3.99 8.32 -6.37
N LEU A 87 -4.89 7.68 -5.62
CA LEU A 87 -5.06 7.98 -4.20
C LEU A 87 -3.84 7.53 -3.39
N ASN A 88 -3.24 6.36 -3.68
CA ASN A 88 -2.00 5.93 -3.05
C ASN A 88 -0.83 6.87 -3.37
N VAL A 89 -0.73 7.36 -4.61
CA VAL A 89 0.27 8.39 -4.96
C VAL A 89 0.06 9.65 -4.13
N ALA A 90 -1.19 10.12 -4.00
CA ALA A 90 -1.48 11.29 -3.16
C ALA A 90 -1.10 11.07 -1.68
N VAL A 91 -1.35 9.88 -1.14
CA VAL A 91 -0.93 9.49 0.22
C VAL A 91 0.59 9.55 0.36
N VAL A 92 1.34 8.92 -0.56
CA VAL A 92 2.81 8.94 -0.52
C VAL A 92 3.36 10.36 -0.64
N LEU A 93 2.77 11.20 -1.51
CA LEU A 93 3.18 12.60 -1.66
C LEU A 93 2.88 13.43 -0.39
N ALA A 94 1.75 13.19 0.29
CA ALA A 94 1.43 13.85 1.55
C ALA A 94 2.47 13.51 2.64
N PHE A 95 2.80 12.23 2.81
CA PHE A 95 3.87 11.83 3.74
C PHE A 95 5.25 12.33 3.32
N ALA A 96 5.54 12.38 2.01
CA ALA A 96 6.79 12.96 1.52
C ALA A 96 6.88 14.46 1.83
N ALA A 97 5.79 15.22 1.70
CA ALA A 97 5.76 16.63 2.06
C ALA A 97 6.02 16.83 3.56
N VAL A 98 5.38 16.02 4.43
CA VAL A 98 5.62 16.04 5.88
C VAL A 98 7.08 15.69 6.20
N TRP A 99 7.62 14.64 5.58
CA TRP A 99 9.00 14.23 5.80
C TRP A 99 10.01 15.31 5.39
N LEU A 100 9.79 15.98 4.24
CA LEU A 100 10.64 17.06 3.76
C LEU A 100 10.58 18.28 4.68
N ASP A 101 9.38 18.66 5.14
CA ASP A 101 9.21 19.76 6.08
C ASP A 101 9.98 19.50 7.39
N ARG A 102 9.78 18.32 7.98
CA ARG A 102 10.50 17.90 9.20
C ARG A 102 12.01 17.78 9.00
N ASN A 103 12.46 17.31 7.83
CA ASN A 103 13.89 17.21 7.52
C ASN A 103 14.57 18.59 7.39
N GLY A 104 13.82 19.64 7.11
CA GLY A 104 14.27 21.02 7.08
C GLY A 104 14.48 21.65 8.47
N THR A 105 14.02 21.00 9.55
CA THR A 105 14.20 21.46 10.94
C THR A 105 15.32 20.70 11.63
N LEU A 106 15.97 21.33 12.64
CA LEU A 106 17.09 20.71 13.37
C LEU A 106 16.64 19.52 14.23
N ASP A 107 15.45 19.59 14.79
CA ASP A 107 14.89 18.60 15.71
C ASP A 107 14.01 17.56 15.04
N ARG A 108 13.59 17.80 13.77
CA ARG A 108 12.74 16.88 12.98
C ARG A 108 11.41 16.52 13.65
N LEU A 109 10.91 17.38 14.53
CA LEU A 109 9.67 17.15 15.27
C LEU A 109 8.45 17.49 14.41
N PRO A 110 7.32 16.76 14.55
CA PRO A 110 6.10 17.08 13.82
C PRO A 110 5.43 18.33 14.40
N SER A 111 4.99 19.22 13.53
CA SER A 111 4.05 20.29 13.86
C SER A 111 2.60 19.74 13.89
N THR A 112 1.68 20.53 14.47
CA THR A 112 0.24 20.22 14.40
C THR A 112 -0.23 20.07 12.94
N THR A 113 0.29 20.91 12.03
CA THR A 113 -0.03 20.83 10.59
C THR A 113 0.43 19.50 10.01
N ASN A 114 1.66 19.04 10.32
CA ASN A 114 2.17 17.75 9.87
C ASN A 114 1.28 16.61 10.34
N PHE A 115 0.93 16.59 11.60
CA PHE A 115 0.07 15.55 12.18
C PHE A 115 -1.33 15.52 11.53
N LEU A 116 -1.94 16.67 11.24
CA LEU A 116 -3.22 16.73 10.54
C LEU A 116 -3.14 16.24 9.09
N ILE A 117 -2.04 16.54 8.38
CA ILE A 117 -1.80 16.01 7.04
C ILE A 117 -1.66 14.47 7.09
N GLU A 118 -0.90 13.96 8.05
CA GLU A 118 -0.72 12.51 8.25
C GLU A 118 -2.05 11.80 8.53
N LEU A 119 -2.90 12.36 9.41
CA LEU A 119 -4.24 11.81 9.68
C LEU A 119 -5.11 11.79 8.42
N GLY A 120 -5.10 12.87 7.65
CA GLY A 120 -5.81 12.93 6.37
C GLY A 120 -5.29 11.90 5.36
N ALA A 121 -3.96 11.72 5.29
CA ALA A 121 -3.32 10.75 4.43
C ALA A 121 -3.69 9.30 4.82
N ILE A 122 -3.74 8.96 6.12
CA ILE A 122 -4.22 7.65 6.58
C ILE A 122 -5.69 7.44 6.20
N GLY A 123 -6.55 8.46 6.34
CA GLY A 123 -7.94 8.40 5.85
C GLY A 123 -8.00 8.06 4.35
N GLY A 124 -7.17 8.70 3.55
CA GLY A 124 -7.00 8.38 2.12
C GLY A 124 -6.51 6.96 1.88
N ALA A 125 -5.52 6.50 2.66
CA ALA A 125 -5.01 5.13 2.57
C ALA A 125 -6.08 4.07 2.89
N MET A 126 -6.97 4.33 3.84
CA MET A 126 -8.11 3.44 4.15
C MET A 126 -9.07 3.33 2.96
N VAL A 127 -9.40 4.45 2.31
CA VAL A 127 -10.23 4.45 1.09
C VAL A 127 -9.51 3.71 -0.05
N ALA A 128 -8.21 3.96 -0.23
CA ALA A 128 -7.42 3.23 -1.22
C ALA A 128 -7.40 1.71 -0.93
N GLY A 129 -7.26 1.31 0.33
CA GLY A 129 -7.33 -0.09 0.74
C GLY A 129 -8.67 -0.74 0.39
N TRP A 130 -9.77 -0.04 0.64
CA TRP A 130 -11.11 -0.50 0.23
C TRP A 130 -11.23 -0.68 -1.29
N LEU A 131 -10.71 0.27 -2.09
CA LEU A 131 -10.67 0.13 -3.55
C LEU A 131 -9.80 -1.04 -4.00
N GLY A 132 -8.69 -1.32 -3.29
CA GLY A 132 -7.85 -2.50 -3.51
C GLY A 132 -8.61 -3.80 -3.26
N GLY A 133 -9.37 -3.88 -2.17
CA GLY A 133 -10.27 -5.00 -1.88
C GLY A 133 -11.32 -5.19 -2.98
N GLU A 134 -11.93 -4.10 -3.48
CA GLU A 134 -12.87 -4.16 -4.60
C GLU A 134 -12.23 -4.73 -5.89
N LEU A 135 -10.96 -4.38 -6.16
CA LEU A 135 -10.22 -4.92 -7.30
C LEU A 135 -10.01 -6.44 -7.17
N VAL A 136 -9.66 -6.93 -6.00
CA VAL A 136 -9.37 -8.35 -5.76
C VAL A 136 -10.65 -9.15 -5.60
N ASP A 137 -11.50 -8.79 -4.63
CA ASP A 137 -12.62 -9.62 -4.19
C ASP A 137 -13.81 -9.58 -5.15
N ARG A 138 -14.06 -8.42 -5.78
CA ARG A 138 -15.19 -8.25 -6.69
C ARG A 138 -14.83 -8.37 -8.17
N LEU A 139 -13.62 -7.95 -8.54
CA LEU A 139 -13.21 -7.84 -9.93
C LEU A 139 -12.15 -8.88 -10.32
N GLY A 140 -11.65 -9.68 -9.36
CA GLY A 140 -10.72 -10.77 -9.59
C GLY A 140 -9.37 -10.33 -10.16
N VAL A 141 -8.93 -9.10 -9.85
CA VAL A 141 -7.62 -8.61 -10.29
C VAL A 141 -6.54 -9.19 -9.38
N GLY A 142 -5.51 -9.81 -9.96
CA GLY A 142 -4.43 -10.48 -9.24
C GLY A 142 -4.76 -11.89 -8.78
N VAL A 143 -5.97 -12.39 -9.04
CA VAL A 143 -6.39 -13.75 -8.67
C VAL A 143 -6.06 -14.72 -9.81
N ASP A 144 -5.49 -15.87 -9.46
CA ASP A 144 -5.14 -16.93 -10.42
C ASP A 144 -6.39 -17.54 -11.03
N GLU A 145 -6.34 -17.83 -12.33
CA GLU A 145 -7.45 -18.46 -13.02
C GLU A 145 -7.70 -19.88 -12.47
N GLY A 146 -8.96 -20.14 -12.11
CA GLY A 146 -9.32 -21.41 -11.51
C GLY A 146 -8.99 -21.54 -10.02
N ALA A 147 -8.61 -20.45 -9.31
CA ALA A 147 -8.38 -20.47 -7.87
C ALA A 147 -9.58 -21.09 -7.13
N ASN A 148 -9.30 -22.01 -6.20
CA ASN A 148 -10.29 -22.70 -5.40
C ASN A 148 -9.65 -23.20 -4.10
N LEU A 149 -10.48 -23.69 -3.14
CA LEU A 149 -10.02 -24.10 -1.83
C LEU A 149 -9.08 -25.32 -1.81
N ASN A 150 -9.02 -26.09 -2.91
CA ASN A 150 -8.15 -27.27 -3.06
C ASN A 150 -7.06 -27.04 -4.13
N ALA A 151 -6.81 -25.78 -4.51
CA ALA A 151 -5.76 -25.46 -5.48
C ALA A 151 -4.39 -25.98 -4.99
N PRO A 152 -3.58 -26.57 -5.89
CA PRO A 152 -2.25 -27.02 -5.53
C PRO A 152 -1.36 -25.85 -5.11
N ASN A 153 -0.30 -26.16 -4.35
CA ASN A 153 0.66 -25.14 -3.92
C ASN A 153 1.32 -24.48 -5.13
N SER A 154 1.49 -23.14 -5.07
CA SER A 154 2.06 -22.34 -6.16
C SER A 154 3.46 -22.76 -6.62
N LEU A 155 4.25 -23.39 -5.72
CA LEU A 155 5.60 -23.90 -6.02
C LEU A 155 5.61 -25.18 -6.87
N THR A 156 4.46 -25.84 -7.05
CA THR A 156 4.37 -27.06 -7.88
C THR A 156 4.37 -26.78 -9.37
N GLY A 157 4.14 -25.54 -9.77
CA GLY A 157 3.96 -25.15 -11.18
C GLY A 157 2.66 -25.63 -11.82
N LEU A 158 1.77 -26.29 -11.05
CA LEU A 158 0.47 -26.72 -11.53
C LEU A 158 -0.54 -25.55 -11.56
N PRO A 159 -1.45 -25.49 -12.56
CA PRO A 159 -2.52 -24.50 -12.58
C PRO A 159 -3.42 -24.61 -11.33
N ALA A 160 -3.88 -23.47 -10.81
CA ALA A 160 -4.76 -23.44 -9.65
C ALA A 160 -6.05 -24.26 -9.85
N GLY A 161 -6.58 -24.33 -11.08
CA GLY A 161 -7.77 -25.12 -11.42
C GLY A 161 -7.60 -26.62 -11.39
N SER A 162 -6.38 -27.17 -11.35
CA SER A 162 -6.13 -28.61 -11.38
C SER A 162 -6.52 -29.36 -10.09
N GLY A 163 -6.69 -28.64 -8.98
CA GLY A 163 -7.16 -29.17 -7.69
C GLY A 163 -8.67 -29.27 -7.52
N ARG A 164 -9.47 -29.01 -8.55
CA ARG A 164 -10.93 -29.14 -8.45
C ARG A 164 -11.33 -30.60 -8.30
N VAL A 165 -11.97 -30.93 -7.18
CA VAL A 165 -12.71 -32.19 -7.02
C VAL A 165 -13.97 -32.07 -7.94
N LYS A 166 -14.15 -33.07 -8.79
CA LYS A 166 -15.36 -33.19 -9.64
C LYS A 166 -16.60 -33.43 -8.77
#